data_d3972126a58d60aed7ce290324c5b560
#
_entry.id   d3972126a58d60aed7ce290324c5b560
#
_cell.length_a   1.000
_cell.length_b   1.000
_cell.length_c   1.000
_cell.angle_alpha   90.00
_cell.angle_beta   90.00
_cell.angle_gamma   90.00
#
_symmetry.space_group_name_H-M   'P 1'
#
loop_
_entity.id
_entity.type
_entity.pdbx_description
1 polymer ?
#
loop_
_entity_poly.entity_id
_entity_poly.type
_entity_poly.pdbx_seq_one_letter_code
_entity_poly.pdbx_strand_id
1 'polypeptide(L)'
;MSMKVAYTSWTWMITGGRDPQSAKNALEASFRELKHLGYDYIENFAFIQDFYADNPQELVDLQAKYDVKLVNLYGHFMFDESAAIETGKKQIDFLAAIGGKWYNCQNGGFGDEGPSERPTNSTMVDAMCRISNELGKYAQTKGVKLCFHPHYGTCVFSQGDIDYFAANTDPGNVFFCVDTAHSTLAGIDPVALVKQLGKRIEYMHLKDVDTYALSKSEGPEKMGTFRALGLGVVNFPAVKGALEEIGYDGVLCVELDRPVISNYVSAEISRKYIKLALGL
;
A
#
# COMPACT_ATOMS: atom_id res chain seq x y z
N MET A 1 -13.77 -5.44 -17.29
CA MET A 1 -12.50 -4.96 -16.72
C MET A 1 -12.13 -5.90 -15.58
N SER A 2 -10.90 -6.34 -15.49
CA SER A 2 -10.50 -7.35 -14.49
C SER A 2 -9.57 -6.68 -13.48
N MET A 3 -10.10 -6.34 -12.31
CA MET A 3 -9.28 -5.91 -11.17
C MET A 3 -8.31 -7.04 -10.80
N LYS A 4 -7.06 -6.69 -10.54
CA LYS A 4 -6.03 -7.65 -10.10
C LYS A 4 -6.06 -7.76 -8.59
N VAL A 5 -6.01 -8.98 -8.07
CA VAL A 5 -5.96 -9.22 -6.62
C VAL A 5 -4.52 -9.51 -6.21
N ALA A 6 -3.99 -8.69 -5.31
CA ALA A 6 -2.66 -8.84 -4.73
C ALA A 6 -2.74 -9.04 -3.20
N TYR A 7 -1.63 -9.42 -2.60
CA TYR A 7 -1.43 -9.47 -1.15
C TYR A 7 -0.08 -8.89 -0.77
N THR A 8 0.00 -8.19 0.36
CA THR A 8 1.28 -7.71 0.87
C THR A 8 2.12 -8.85 1.42
N SER A 9 3.35 -8.99 0.97
CA SER A 9 4.30 -10.00 1.45
C SER A 9 5.12 -9.55 2.65
N TRP A 10 4.95 -8.31 3.07
CA TRP A 10 5.66 -7.68 4.19
C TRP A 10 5.56 -8.49 5.49
N THR A 11 4.39 -9.03 5.82
CA THR A 11 4.17 -9.74 7.09
C THR A 11 5.04 -10.98 7.25
N TRP A 12 5.44 -11.65 6.15
CA TRP A 12 6.41 -12.76 6.20
C TRP A 12 7.80 -12.27 6.62
N MET A 13 8.19 -11.10 6.13
CA MET A 13 9.52 -10.55 6.44
C MET A 13 9.63 -10.07 7.89
N ILE A 14 8.56 -9.52 8.49
CA ILE A 14 8.59 -9.16 9.92
C ILE A 14 8.75 -10.40 10.83
N THR A 15 8.21 -11.53 10.43
CA THR A 15 8.26 -12.76 11.23
C THR A 15 9.45 -13.65 10.89
N GLY A 16 10.07 -13.47 9.72
CA GLY A 16 11.11 -14.35 9.19
C GLY A 16 12.56 -14.01 9.56
N GLY A 17 12.77 -12.86 10.20
CA GLY A 17 14.12 -12.38 10.53
C GLY A 17 14.56 -11.19 9.66
N ARG A 18 15.57 -10.45 10.15
CA ARG A 18 16.01 -9.17 9.53
C ARG A 18 17.38 -9.26 8.84
N ASP A 19 18.11 -10.35 8.98
CA ASP A 19 19.34 -10.52 8.20
C ASP A 19 19.00 -10.82 6.73
N PRO A 20 19.89 -10.49 5.78
CA PRO A 20 19.58 -10.59 4.36
C PRO A 20 19.12 -11.98 3.90
N GLN A 21 19.73 -13.06 4.43
CA GLN A 21 19.36 -14.40 4.03
C GLN A 21 17.99 -14.81 4.57
N SER A 22 17.72 -14.51 5.83
CA SER A 22 16.39 -14.75 6.44
C SER A 22 15.30 -13.94 5.74
N ALA A 23 15.57 -12.70 5.38
CA ALA A 23 14.66 -11.85 4.63
C ALA A 23 14.34 -12.41 3.23
N LYS A 24 15.35 -12.88 2.48
CA LYS A 24 15.19 -13.54 1.19
C LYS A 24 14.38 -14.84 1.32
N ASN A 25 14.69 -15.66 2.33
CA ASN A 25 13.94 -16.89 2.59
C ASN A 25 12.46 -16.63 2.95
N ALA A 26 12.21 -15.60 3.74
CA ALA A 26 10.85 -15.18 4.11
C ALA A 26 10.07 -14.67 2.90
N LEU A 27 10.72 -13.87 2.04
CA LEU A 27 10.11 -13.41 0.80
C LEU A 27 9.78 -14.59 -0.13
N GLU A 28 10.71 -15.54 -0.32
CA GLU A 28 10.45 -16.75 -1.11
C GLU A 28 9.29 -17.58 -0.53
N ALA A 29 9.21 -17.72 0.79
CA ALA A 29 8.09 -18.38 1.44
C ALA A 29 6.75 -17.69 1.12
N SER A 30 6.73 -16.34 1.12
CA SER A 30 5.54 -15.59 0.75
C SER A 30 5.08 -15.86 -0.69
N PHE A 31 6.01 -15.92 -1.65
CA PHE A 31 5.68 -16.27 -3.04
C PHE A 31 5.01 -17.63 -3.15
N ARG A 32 5.62 -18.64 -2.53
CA ARG A 32 5.09 -20.01 -2.53
C ARG A 32 3.70 -20.10 -1.89
N GLU A 33 3.54 -19.51 -0.71
CA GLU A 33 2.31 -19.61 0.07
C GLU A 33 1.17 -18.81 -0.54
N LEU A 34 1.44 -17.60 -1.02
CA LEU A 34 0.44 -16.75 -1.67
C LEU A 34 0.00 -17.34 -3.01
N LYS A 35 0.91 -17.92 -3.80
CA LYS A 35 0.51 -18.68 -5.01
C LYS A 35 -0.39 -19.85 -4.68
N HIS A 36 -0.08 -20.63 -3.65
CA HIS A 36 -0.92 -21.74 -3.20
C HIS A 36 -2.34 -21.29 -2.84
N LEU A 37 -2.48 -20.08 -2.28
CA LEU A 37 -3.77 -19.48 -1.95
C LEU A 37 -4.50 -18.83 -3.16
N GLY A 38 -3.86 -18.80 -4.32
CA GLY A 38 -4.42 -18.23 -5.55
C GLY A 38 -4.24 -16.72 -5.70
N TYR A 39 -3.16 -16.17 -5.15
CA TYR A 39 -2.70 -14.84 -5.46
C TYR A 39 -1.64 -14.90 -6.57
N ASP A 40 -1.85 -14.14 -7.65
CA ASP A 40 -0.89 -14.04 -8.75
C ASP A 40 -0.05 -12.76 -8.67
N TYR A 41 -0.41 -11.85 -7.76
CA TYR A 41 0.25 -10.56 -7.57
C TYR A 41 0.55 -10.35 -6.09
N ILE A 42 1.71 -9.74 -5.83
CA ILE A 42 2.12 -9.34 -4.48
C ILE A 42 2.68 -7.92 -4.50
N GLU A 43 2.74 -7.34 -3.32
CA GLU A 43 3.49 -6.13 -3.03
C GLU A 43 4.46 -6.36 -1.89
N ASN A 44 5.48 -5.48 -1.77
CA ASN A 44 6.35 -5.42 -0.59
C ASN A 44 6.83 -3.98 -0.36
N PHE A 45 7.42 -3.75 0.81
CA PHE A 45 8.09 -2.48 1.07
C PHE A 45 9.37 -2.33 0.24
N ALA A 46 9.70 -1.09 -0.10
CA ALA A 46 10.79 -0.76 -0.99
C ALA A 46 12.19 -1.13 -0.44
N PHE A 47 12.32 -1.33 0.88
CA PHE A 47 13.60 -1.75 1.48
C PHE A 47 14.10 -3.11 0.97
N ILE A 48 13.27 -3.93 0.34
CA ILE A 48 13.73 -5.18 -0.29
C ILE A 48 14.78 -4.92 -1.37
N GLN A 49 14.81 -3.71 -1.95
CA GLN A 49 15.87 -3.30 -2.85
C GLN A 49 17.26 -3.55 -2.25
N ASP A 50 17.44 -3.31 -0.96
CA ASP A 50 18.74 -3.46 -0.29
C ASP A 50 19.26 -4.90 -0.33
N PHE A 51 18.39 -5.88 -0.52
CA PHE A 51 18.76 -7.30 -0.60
C PHE A 51 19.00 -7.79 -2.03
N TYR A 52 18.53 -7.05 -3.05
CA TYR A 52 18.55 -7.47 -4.45
C TYR A 52 19.18 -6.44 -5.39
N ALA A 53 19.67 -5.29 -4.88
CA ALA A 53 20.20 -4.20 -5.71
C ALA A 53 21.37 -4.65 -6.59
N ASP A 54 22.26 -5.50 -6.05
CA ASP A 54 23.42 -6.02 -6.77
C ASP A 54 23.04 -7.04 -7.86
N ASN A 55 21.90 -7.72 -7.72
CA ASN A 55 21.40 -8.69 -8.67
C ASN A 55 19.85 -8.73 -8.71
N PRO A 56 19.20 -7.76 -9.35
CA PRO A 56 17.73 -7.74 -9.48
C PRO A 56 17.17 -8.96 -10.21
N GLN A 57 17.99 -9.63 -11.06
CA GLN A 57 17.58 -10.84 -11.78
C GLN A 57 17.17 -11.98 -10.85
N GLU A 58 17.78 -12.08 -9.67
CA GLU A 58 17.42 -13.06 -8.65
C GLU A 58 15.93 -12.98 -8.26
N LEU A 59 15.40 -11.75 -8.15
CA LEU A 59 13.99 -11.53 -7.84
C LEU A 59 13.08 -11.78 -9.06
N VAL A 60 13.58 -11.49 -10.26
CA VAL A 60 12.87 -11.83 -11.52
C VAL A 60 12.74 -13.36 -11.66
N ASP A 61 13.82 -14.08 -11.37
CA ASP A 61 13.82 -15.55 -11.41
C ASP A 61 12.88 -16.14 -10.34
N LEU A 62 12.83 -15.54 -9.15
CA LEU A 62 11.90 -15.93 -8.10
C LEU A 62 10.43 -15.73 -8.54
N GLN A 63 10.11 -14.61 -9.18
CA GLN A 63 8.80 -14.37 -9.76
C GLN A 63 8.43 -15.44 -10.80
N ALA A 64 9.36 -15.77 -11.67
CA ALA A 64 9.17 -16.81 -12.68
C ALA A 64 8.99 -18.20 -12.08
N LYS A 65 9.79 -18.54 -11.05
CA LYS A 65 9.74 -19.82 -10.34
C LYS A 65 8.36 -20.13 -9.76
N TYR A 66 7.70 -19.13 -9.21
CA TYR A 66 6.40 -19.31 -8.56
C TYR A 66 5.21 -18.81 -9.40
N ASP A 67 5.46 -18.23 -10.56
CA ASP A 67 4.45 -17.57 -11.40
C ASP A 67 3.62 -16.55 -10.58
N VAL A 68 4.32 -15.69 -9.84
CA VAL A 68 3.77 -14.60 -9.03
C VAL A 68 4.51 -13.32 -9.38
N LYS A 69 3.78 -12.22 -9.56
CA LYS A 69 4.38 -10.92 -9.91
C LYS A 69 4.44 -9.99 -8.72
N LEU A 70 5.63 -9.49 -8.40
CA LEU A 70 5.80 -8.36 -7.50
C LEU A 70 5.51 -7.08 -8.29
N VAL A 71 4.29 -6.57 -8.13
CA VAL A 71 3.79 -5.47 -8.96
C VAL A 71 4.01 -4.10 -8.36
N ASN A 72 4.25 -4.04 -7.06
CA ASN A 72 4.35 -2.81 -6.29
C ASN A 72 5.48 -2.86 -5.29
N LEU A 73 6.16 -1.72 -5.13
CA LEU A 73 6.99 -1.41 -3.97
C LEU A 73 6.39 -0.23 -3.21
N TYR A 74 6.40 -0.32 -1.89
CA TYR A 74 5.87 0.68 -1.00
C TYR A 74 7.00 1.41 -0.26
N GLY A 75 7.23 2.66 -0.65
CA GLY A 75 8.28 3.54 -0.12
C GLY A 75 7.78 4.49 0.96
N HIS A 76 8.70 4.87 1.86
CA HIS A 76 8.45 5.88 2.89
C HIS A 76 9.34 7.09 2.62
N PHE A 77 8.75 8.26 2.49
CA PHE A 77 9.51 9.49 2.32
C PHE A 77 9.87 10.10 3.68
N MET A 78 11.11 10.52 3.81
CA MET A 78 11.55 11.40 4.88
C MET A 78 11.30 12.86 4.49
N PHE A 79 11.33 13.78 5.45
CA PHE A 79 11.05 15.19 5.20
C PHE A 79 12.21 15.96 4.53
N ASP A 80 13.37 15.36 4.36
CA ASP A 80 14.42 15.90 3.48
C ASP A 80 14.02 15.60 2.02
N GLU A 81 13.60 16.64 1.31
CA GLU A 81 13.09 16.53 -0.06
C GLU A 81 14.13 15.93 -1.01
N SER A 82 15.40 16.35 -0.90
CA SER A 82 16.47 15.86 -1.78
C SER A 82 16.74 14.38 -1.55
N ALA A 83 16.85 13.96 -0.29
CA ALA A 83 17.06 12.56 0.07
C ALA A 83 15.86 11.69 -0.31
N ALA A 84 14.63 12.19 -0.13
CA ALA A 84 13.41 11.48 -0.52
C ALA A 84 13.33 11.28 -2.04
N ILE A 85 13.65 12.31 -2.82
CA ILE A 85 13.65 12.22 -4.29
C ILE A 85 14.74 11.25 -4.77
N GLU A 86 15.96 11.35 -4.25
CA GLU A 86 17.04 10.44 -4.62
C GLU A 86 16.69 8.97 -4.31
N THR A 87 16.22 8.71 -3.10
CA THR A 87 15.81 7.37 -2.67
C THR A 87 14.65 6.85 -3.52
N GLY A 88 13.62 7.67 -3.73
CA GLY A 88 12.47 7.31 -4.54
C GLY A 88 12.84 6.97 -5.99
N LYS A 89 13.75 7.73 -6.61
CA LYS A 89 14.25 7.42 -7.96
C LYS A 89 14.95 6.06 -8.02
N LYS A 90 15.81 5.74 -7.04
CA LYS A 90 16.47 4.42 -6.95
C LYS A 90 15.46 3.28 -6.81
N GLN A 91 14.44 3.46 -5.97
CA GLN A 91 13.39 2.46 -5.76
C GLN A 91 12.50 2.28 -6.99
N ILE A 92 12.19 3.35 -7.71
CA ILE A 92 11.45 3.30 -8.98
C ILE A 92 12.26 2.59 -10.06
N ASP A 93 13.56 2.86 -10.18
CA ASP A 93 14.45 2.18 -11.13
C ASP A 93 14.51 0.67 -10.85
N PHE A 94 14.68 0.30 -9.59
CA PHE A 94 14.68 -1.10 -9.18
C PHE A 94 13.33 -1.78 -9.48
N LEU A 95 12.22 -1.12 -9.14
CA LEU A 95 10.87 -1.63 -9.42
C LEU A 95 10.66 -1.87 -10.91
N ALA A 96 11.06 -0.91 -11.75
CA ALA A 96 10.99 -1.04 -13.21
C ALA A 96 11.84 -2.21 -13.72
N ALA A 97 13.06 -2.39 -13.17
CA ALA A 97 13.96 -3.47 -13.55
C ALA A 97 13.39 -4.87 -13.25
N ILE A 98 12.62 -5.01 -12.17
CA ILE A 98 11.95 -6.28 -11.83
C ILE A 98 10.56 -6.45 -12.45
N GLY A 99 10.13 -5.50 -13.29
CA GLY A 99 8.85 -5.55 -14.01
C GLY A 99 7.63 -5.06 -13.26
N GLY A 100 7.81 -4.41 -12.09
CA GLY A 100 6.72 -3.79 -11.33
C GLY A 100 6.17 -2.55 -12.02
N LYS A 101 4.97 -2.13 -11.63
CA LYS A 101 4.20 -1.08 -12.33
C LYS A 101 3.66 0.02 -11.43
N TRP A 102 3.56 -0.21 -10.14
CA TRP A 102 3.03 0.76 -9.17
C TRP A 102 4.05 0.97 -8.07
N TYR A 103 4.32 2.24 -7.78
CA TYR A 103 5.16 2.64 -6.66
C TYR A 103 4.29 3.39 -5.66
N ASN A 104 3.86 2.70 -4.61
CA ASN A 104 3.15 3.33 -3.51
C ASN A 104 4.12 4.07 -2.63
N CYS A 105 3.70 5.23 -2.12
CA CYS A 105 4.51 5.99 -1.20
C CYS A 105 3.67 6.77 -0.20
N GLN A 106 4.24 6.98 0.97
CA GLN A 106 3.71 7.87 2.01
C GLN A 106 4.86 8.66 2.63
N ASN A 107 4.55 9.67 3.42
CA ASN A 107 5.56 10.23 4.29
C ASN A 107 5.78 9.27 5.46
N GLY A 108 7.03 8.81 5.61
CA GLY A 108 7.43 8.01 6.76
C GLY A 108 7.54 8.87 8.00
N GLY A 109 7.37 8.23 9.15
CA GLY A 109 7.72 8.85 10.41
C GLY A 109 6.57 9.54 11.13
N PHE A 110 5.95 8.76 11.96
CA PHE A 110 5.47 9.30 13.21
C PHE A 110 6.72 9.64 14.03
N GLY A 111 6.91 10.90 14.43
CA GLY A 111 7.78 11.16 15.57
C GLY A 111 7.25 10.38 16.78
N ASP A 112 8.02 10.29 17.83
CA ASP A 112 7.68 9.57 19.07
C ASP A 112 6.33 9.96 19.71
N GLU A 113 5.70 11.03 19.23
CA GLU A 113 4.46 11.59 19.75
C GLU A 113 3.17 11.03 19.12
N GLY A 114 3.27 10.12 18.15
CA GLY A 114 2.09 9.47 17.53
C GLY A 114 1.24 10.38 16.63
N PRO A 115 0.23 9.80 15.98
CA PRO A 115 -0.56 10.46 14.93
C PRO A 115 -1.60 11.45 15.40
N SER A 116 -2.05 11.36 16.65
CA SER A 116 -3.29 12.02 17.11
C SER A 116 -3.17 13.51 17.41
N GLU A 117 -1.98 14.08 17.49
CA GLU A 117 -1.77 15.44 18.00
C GLU A 117 -1.14 16.41 16.99
N ARG A 118 -0.90 15.98 15.75
CA ARG A 118 -0.35 16.89 14.75
C ARG A 118 -1.45 17.70 14.09
N PRO A 119 -1.44 19.02 14.29
CA PRO A 119 -2.20 19.89 13.39
C PRO A 119 -1.67 19.65 11.96
N THR A 120 -2.55 19.66 10.98
CA THR A 120 -2.18 19.67 9.57
C THR A 120 -1.08 20.70 9.36
N ASN A 121 0.13 20.24 9.10
CA ASN A 121 1.25 21.14 8.87
C ASN A 121 1.36 21.35 7.36
N SER A 122 0.81 22.45 6.87
CA SER A 122 0.83 22.79 5.44
C SER A 122 2.21 22.68 4.82
N THR A 123 3.26 23.09 5.54
CA THR A 123 4.65 22.98 5.06
C THR A 123 5.07 21.54 4.76
N MET A 124 4.64 20.58 5.59
CA MET A 124 4.94 19.16 5.38
C MET A 124 4.12 18.59 4.22
N VAL A 125 2.86 18.98 4.11
CA VAL A 125 2.00 18.55 2.98
C VAL A 125 2.52 19.15 1.68
N ASP A 126 2.97 20.42 1.68
CA ASP A 126 3.60 21.06 0.52
C ASP A 126 4.87 20.34 0.07
N ALA A 127 5.72 19.92 1.01
CA ALA A 127 6.90 19.11 0.70
C ALA A 127 6.50 17.78 0.05
N MET A 128 5.47 17.09 0.59
CA MET A 128 4.96 15.86 -0.01
C MET A 128 4.39 16.06 -1.41
N CYS A 129 3.72 17.18 -1.67
CA CYS A 129 3.25 17.56 -3.01
C CYS A 129 4.42 17.72 -3.98
N ARG A 130 5.50 18.44 -3.59
CA ARG A 130 6.67 18.65 -4.43
C ARG A 130 7.42 17.35 -4.72
N ILE A 131 7.69 16.54 -3.68
CA ILE A 131 8.33 15.23 -3.82
C ILE A 131 7.51 14.33 -4.75
N SER A 132 6.20 14.24 -4.55
CA SER A 132 5.33 13.40 -5.34
C SER A 132 5.24 13.84 -6.80
N ASN A 133 5.19 15.17 -7.07
CA ASN A 133 5.20 15.70 -8.42
C ASN A 133 6.51 15.39 -9.15
N GLU A 134 7.66 15.51 -8.48
CA GLU A 134 8.97 15.20 -9.08
C GLU A 134 9.10 13.69 -9.34
N LEU A 135 8.77 12.87 -8.35
CA LEU A 135 8.86 11.41 -8.49
C LEU A 135 7.81 10.85 -9.45
N GLY A 136 6.61 11.44 -9.52
CA GLY A 136 5.57 11.03 -10.47
C GLY A 136 6.01 11.24 -11.91
N LYS A 137 6.61 12.40 -12.23
CA LYS A 137 7.22 12.65 -13.55
C LYS A 137 8.32 11.64 -13.86
N TYR A 138 9.19 11.37 -12.89
CA TYR A 138 10.25 10.38 -13.07
C TYR A 138 9.71 8.97 -13.30
N ALA A 139 8.77 8.53 -12.47
CA ALA A 139 8.14 7.21 -12.57
C ALA A 139 7.51 6.97 -13.94
N GLN A 140 6.85 8.00 -14.50
CA GLN A 140 6.27 7.92 -15.83
C GLN A 140 7.32 7.60 -16.91
N THR A 141 8.54 8.14 -16.81
CA THR A 141 9.64 7.83 -17.76
C THR A 141 10.09 6.36 -17.69
N LYS A 142 9.78 5.68 -16.59
CA LYS A 142 10.11 4.27 -16.37
C LYS A 142 8.90 3.32 -16.59
N GLY A 143 7.75 3.87 -17.00
CA GLY A 143 6.52 3.11 -17.16
C GLY A 143 5.93 2.62 -15.82
N VAL A 144 6.23 3.35 -14.74
CA VAL A 144 5.73 3.13 -13.37
C VAL A 144 4.76 4.24 -13.00
N LYS A 145 3.69 3.91 -12.29
CA LYS A 145 2.73 4.87 -11.73
C LYS A 145 3.05 5.13 -10.27
N LEU A 146 3.26 6.39 -9.90
CA LEU A 146 3.40 6.79 -8.52
C LEU A 146 2.02 6.94 -7.88
N CYS A 147 1.79 6.21 -6.78
CA CYS A 147 0.55 6.24 -6.03
C CYS A 147 0.80 6.71 -4.59
N PHE A 148 0.35 7.91 -4.26
CA PHE A 148 0.46 8.41 -2.91
C PHE A 148 -0.58 7.72 -2.02
N HIS A 149 -0.16 7.26 -0.86
CA HIS A 149 -0.98 6.55 0.11
C HIS A 149 -1.27 7.45 1.32
N PRO A 150 -2.47 8.07 1.40
CA PRO A 150 -2.90 8.75 2.61
C PRO A 150 -2.97 7.76 3.77
N HIS A 151 -2.19 8.02 4.82
CA HIS A 151 -2.03 7.05 5.90
C HIS A 151 -2.34 7.70 7.23
N TYR A 152 -3.26 7.10 8.00
CA TYR A 152 -3.62 7.58 9.32
C TYR A 152 -2.39 7.83 10.17
N GLY A 153 -2.30 9.04 10.70
CA GLY A 153 -1.19 9.45 11.55
C GLY A 153 0.06 9.96 10.84
N THR A 154 0.00 10.19 9.54
CA THR A 154 1.01 10.92 8.78
C THR A 154 0.57 12.37 8.54
N CYS A 155 1.29 13.14 7.72
CA CYS A 155 0.86 14.51 7.44
C CYS A 155 -0.26 14.62 6.40
N VAL A 156 -0.58 13.55 5.69
CA VAL A 156 -1.70 13.47 4.73
C VAL A 156 -2.60 12.29 5.12
N PHE A 157 -3.62 12.55 5.96
CA PHE A 157 -4.55 11.50 6.34
C PHE A 157 -6.00 11.99 6.56
N SER A 158 -6.20 13.26 6.92
CA SER A 158 -7.54 13.82 7.03
C SER A 158 -8.15 14.13 5.67
N GLN A 159 -9.46 14.29 5.60
CA GLN A 159 -10.13 14.69 4.36
C GLN A 159 -9.52 15.98 3.79
N GLY A 160 -9.29 16.98 4.64
CA GLY A 160 -8.70 18.25 4.22
C GLY A 160 -7.28 18.12 3.67
N ASP A 161 -6.47 17.23 4.26
CA ASP A 161 -5.12 16.96 3.76
C ASP A 161 -5.15 16.28 2.38
N ILE A 162 -6.06 15.32 2.20
CA ILE A 162 -6.24 14.61 0.94
C ILE A 162 -6.72 15.57 -0.15
N ASP A 163 -7.68 16.43 0.16
CA ASP A 163 -8.19 17.44 -0.77
C ASP A 163 -7.09 18.43 -1.18
N TYR A 164 -6.32 18.90 -0.22
CA TYR A 164 -5.20 19.79 -0.48
C TYR A 164 -4.13 19.12 -1.33
N PHE A 165 -3.73 17.90 -0.97
CA PHE A 165 -2.75 17.12 -1.73
C PHE A 165 -3.22 16.86 -3.17
N ALA A 166 -4.49 16.48 -3.35
CA ALA A 166 -5.08 16.26 -4.66
C ALA A 166 -5.08 17.52 -5.54
N ALA A 167 -5.34 18.69 -4.94
CA ALA A 167 -5.35 19.98 -5.63
C ALA A 167 -3.95 20.47 -6.00
N ASN A 168 -2.91 20.08 -5.25
CA ASN A 168 -1.53 20.56 -5.43
C ASN A 168 -0.58 19.53 -6.06
N THR A 169 -1.13 18.42 -6.58
CA THR A 169 -0.37 17.40 -7.33
C THR A 169 -0.91 17.19 -8.73
N ASP A 170 0.01 16.93 -9.67
CA ASP A 170 -0.31 16.75 -11.08
C ASP A 170 -1.15 15.47 -11.30
N PRO A 171 -2.40 15.57 -11.75
CA PRO A 171 -3.28 14.41 -11.95
C PRO A 171 -2.81 13.45 -13.06
N GLY A 172 -1.90 13.87 -13.92
CA GLY A 172 -1.33 13.02 -14.96
C GLY A 172 -0.16 12.15 -14.48
N ASN A 173 0.44 12.48 -13.34
CA ASN A 173 1.67 11.83 -12.87
C ASN A 173 1.58 11.29 -11.44
N VAL A 174 0.68 11.85 -10.62
CA VAL A 174 0.50 11.46 -9.22
C VAL A 174 -0.89 10.88 -9.04
N PHE A 175 -0.96 9.63 -8.67
CA PHE A 175 -2.17 8.89 -8.40
C PHE A 175 -2.32 8.61 -6.91
N PHE A 176 -3.40 7.94 -6.52
CA PHE A 176 -3.64 7.54 -5.14
C PHE A 176 -3.65 6.02 -4.98
N CYS A 177 -3.06 5.57 -3.89
CA CYS A 177 -3.33 4.29 -3.27
C CYS A 177 -4.31 4.56 -2.11
N VAL A 178 -5.58 4.21 -2.28
CA VAL A 178 -6.58 4.39 -1.22
C VAL A 178 -6.61 3.16 -0.33
N ASP A 179 -6.43 3.36 0.98
CA ASP A 179 -6.54 2.32 2.00
C ASP A 179 -7.86 2.43 2.74
N THR A 180 -8.61 1.34 2.76
CA THR A 180 -9.94 1.30 3.37
C THR A 180 -9.92 1.41 4.89
N ALA A 181 -8.88 0.86 5.56
CA ALA A 181 -8.76 0.95 7.00
C ALA A 181 -8.23 2.31 7.46
N HIS A 182 -7.20 2.85 6.80
CA HIS A 182 -6.68 4.18 7.16
C HIS A 182 -7.71 5.28 6.93
N SER A 183 -8.50 5.18 5.85
CA SER A 183 -9.66 6.06 5.65
C SER A 183 -10.66 5.95 6.80
N THR A 184 -11.03 4.71 7.20
CA THR A 184 -11.95 4.46 8.31
C THR A 184 -11.43 5.02 9.64
N LEU A 185 -10.13 4.83 9.94
CA LEU A 185 -9.50 5.39 11.15
C LEU A 185 -9.51 6.92 11.16
N ALA A 186 -9.41 7.54 9.99
CA ALA A 186 -9.50 8.99 9.82
C ALA A 186 -10.94 9.53 9.86
N GLY A 187 -11.95 8.65 10.00
CA GLY A 187 -13.36 9.03 9.95
C GLY A 187 -13.89 9.33 8.55
N ILE A 188 -13.18 8.87 7.52
CA ILE A 188 -13.54 9.04 6.12
C ILE A 188 -14.22 7.77 5.62
N ASP A 189 -15.37 7.91 4.96
CA ASP A 189 -16.03 6.79 4.28
C ASP A 189 -15.21 6.39 3.03
N PRO A 190 -14.66 5.16 2.99
CA PRO A 190 -13.90 4.70 1.83
C PRO A 190 -14.69 4.73 0.51
N VAL A 191 -16.01 4.51 0.56
CA VAL A 191 -16.87 4.54 -0.63
C VAL A 191 -16.97 5.98 -1.20
N ALA A 192 -17.16 6.95 -0.31
CA ALA A 192 -17.20 8.36 -0.70
C ALA A 192 -15.85 8.82 -1.25
N LEU A 193 -14.74 8.43 -0.60
CA LEU A 193 -13.39 8.78 -1.05
C LEU A 193 -13.06 8.19 -2.42
N VAL A 194 -13.47 6.93 -2.69
CA VAL A 194 -13.31 6.30 -4.01
C VAL A 194 -14.03 7.11 -5.09
N LYS A 195 -15.28 7.48 -4.83
CA LYS A 195 -16.06 8.29 -5.80
C LYS A 195 -15.47 9.66 -6.03
N GLN A 196 -14.96 10.30 -4.98
CA GLN A 196 -14.35 11.63 -5.04
C GLN A 196 -13.05 11.63 -5.86
N LEU A 197 -12.13 10.71 -5.56
CA LEU A 197 -10.82 10.65 -6.22
C LEU A 197 -10.93 10.08 -7.65
N GLY A 198 -11.89 9.21 -7.90
CA GLY A 198 -12.22 8.74 -9.23
C GLY A 198 -11.02 8.19 -10.01
N LYS A 199 -10.76 8.73 -11.18
CA LYS A 199 -9.65 8.30 -12.06
C LYS A 199 -8.24 8.55 -11.52
N ARG A 200 -8.13 9.27 -10.41
CA ARG A 200 -6.85 9.44 -9.70
C ARG A 200 -6.46 8.19 -8.90
N ILE A 201 -7.33 7.19 -8.74
CA ILE A 201 -7.02 5.94 -8.04
C ILE A 201 -6.42 4.94 -9.02
N GLU A 202 -5.22 4.45 -8.73
CA GLU A 202 -4.53 3.43 -9.52
C GLU A 202 -4.15 2.19 -8.69
N TYR A 203 -4.26 2.29 -7.37
CA TYR A 203 -3.99 1.21 -6.43
C TYR A 203 -4.94 1.28 -5.23
N MET A 204 -5.28 0.14 -4.67
CA MET A 204 -6.11 0.05 -3.47
C MET A 204 -5.46 -0.87 -2.44
N HIS A 205 -5.42 -0.44 -1.20
CA HIS A 205 -5.22 -1.33 -0.07
C HIS A 205 -6.57 -1.72 0.53
N LEU A 206 -6.88 -3.00 0.45
CA LEU A 206 -8.02 -3.58 1.14
C LEU A 206 -7.55 -4.06 2.52
N LYS A 207 -7.94 -3.34 3.54
CA LYS A 207 -7.61 -3.61 4.94
C LYS A 207 -8.85 -3.44 5.79
N ASP A 208 -9.13 -4.37 6.69
CA ASP A 208 -10.33 -4.33 7.54
C ASP A 208 -10.02 -3.87 8.96
N VAL A 209 -11.03 -3.38 9.66
CA VAL A 209 -10.91 -2.79 11.00
C VAL A 209 -11.89 -3.43 11.96
N ASP A 210 -11.39 -3.87 13.11
CA ASP A 210 -12.20 -4.38 14.21
C ASP A 210 -12.80 -3.22 15.01
N THR A 211 -14.12 -3.05 14.94
CA THR A 211 -14.84 -1.97 15.63
C THR A 211 -14.73 -2.03 17.14
N TYR A 212 -14.76 -3.23 17.72
CA TYR A 212 -14.68 -3.34 19.17
C TYR A 212 -13.28 -2.93 19.65
N ALA A 213 -12.24 -3.44 19.02
CA ALA A 213 -10.88 -3.02 19.30
C ALA A 213 -10.71 -1.52 19.07
N LEU A 214 -11.21 -0.99 17.94
CA LEU A 214 -11.16 0.44 17.62
C LEU A 214 -11.85 1.30 18.68
N SER A 215 -13.01 0.88 19.20
CA SER A 215 -13.74 1.59 20.25
C SER A 215 -13.03 1.66 21.61
N LYS A 216 -11.99 0.86 21.80
CA LYS A 216 -11.16 0.77 23.01
C LYS A 216 -9.75 1.34 22.82
N SER A 217 -9.41 1.72 21.60
CA SER A 217 -8.07 2.19 21.25
C SER A 217 -8.06 3.70 21.01
N GLU A 218 -6.98 4.34 21.43
CA GLU A 218 -6.72 5.76 21.19
C GLU A 218 -5.37 5.95 20.50
N GLY A 219 -5.20 7.06 19.80
CA GLY A 219 -3.93 7.40 19.16
C GLY A 219 -3.32 6.25 18.34
N PRO A 220 -2.03 5.93 18.56
CA PRO A 220 -1.31 4.90 17.81
C PRO A 220 -1.87 3.49 17.99
N GLU A 221 -2.57 3.20 19.09
CA GLU A 221 -3.15 1.87 19.35
C GLU A 221 -4.20 1.48 18.31
N LYS A 222 -4.83 2.45 17.65
CA LYS A 222 -5.79 2.22 16.57
C LYS A 222 -5.18 1.40 15.44
N MET A 223 -3.89 1.52 15.19
CA MET A 223 -3.16 0.72 14.19
C MET A 223 -3.12 -0.79 14.52
N GLY A 224 -3.34 -1.16 15.78
CA GLY A 224 -3.46 -2.55 16.22
C GLY A 224 -4.83 -3.20 15.94
N THR A 225 -5.77 -2.44 15.38
CA THR A 225 -7.16 -2.91 15.17
C THR A 225 -7.41 -3.56 13.80
N PHE A 226 -6.40 -3.66 12.95
CA PHE A 226 -6.52 -4.24 11.62
C PHE A 226 -6.76 -5.76 11.66
N ARG A 227 -7.58 -6.23 10.72
CA ARG A 227 -7.99 -7.64 10.61
C ARG A 227 -7.94 -8.11 9.17
N ALA A 228 -7.91 -9.43 8.98
CA ALA A 228 -8.16 -10.05 7.69
C ALA A 228 -9.54 -9.66 7.17
N LEU A 229 -9.71 -9.59 5.85
CA LEU A 229 -10.93 -9.11 5.22
C LEU A 229 -12.16 -9.91 5.65
N GLY A 230 -13.24 -9.19 5.94
CA GLY A 230 -14.51 -9.74 6.40
C GLY A 230 -14.59 -10.01 7.91
N LEU A 231 -13.53 -9.70 8.66
CA LEU A 231 -13.52 -9.81 10.13
C LEU A 231 -13.67 -8.45 10.84
N GLY A 232 -13.95 -7.39 10.09
CA GLY A 232 -14.12 -6.03 10.58
C GLY A 232 -15.39 -5.38 10.06
N VAL A 233 -15.33 -4.07 9.86
CA VAL A 233 -16.51 -3.24 9.56
C VAL A 233 -16.55 -2.67 8.15
N VAL A 234 -15.47 -2.78 7.41
CA VAL A 234 -15.42 -2.18 6.07
C VAL A 234 -16.40 -2.89 5.13
N ASN A 235 -17.26 -2.10 4.49
CA ASN A 235 -18.19 -2.62 3.50
C ASN A 235 -17.51 -2.78 2.13
N PHE A 236 -16.70 -3.84 1.97
CA PHE A 236 -15.98 -4.11 0.73
C PHE A 236 -16.88 -4.29 -0.50
N PRO A 237 -18.07 -4.92 -0.43
CA PRO A 237 -18.99 -4.92 -1.55
C PRO A 237 -19.37 -3.53 -2.03
N ALA A 238 -19.63 -2.57 -1.14
CA ALA A 238 -19.90 -1.20 -1.51
C ALA A 238 -18.67 -0.47 -2.08
N VAL A 239 -17.48 -0.71 -1.52
CA VAL A 239 -16.20 -0.20 -2.08
C VAL A 239 -16.00 -0.73 -3.50
N LYS A 240 -16.19 -2.05 -3.72
CA LYS A 240 -16.09 -2.65 -5.06
C LYS A 240 -17.10 -2.02 -6.03
N GLY A 241 -18.35 -1.82 -5.62
CA GLY A 241 -19.37 -1.15 -6.43
C GLY A 241 -18.93 0.26 -6.85
N ALA A 242 -18.38 1.04 -5.92
CA ALA A 242 -17.86 2.38 -6.24
C ALA A 242 -16.67 2.33 -7.21
N LEU A 243 -15.78 1.36 -7.07
CA LEU A 243 -14.66 1.14 -7.99
C LEU A 243 -15.17 0.78 -9.41
N GLU A 244 -16.21 -0.04 -9.50
CA GLU A 244 -16.85 -0.38 -10.79
C GLU A 244 -17.51 0.85 -11.43
N GLU A 245 -18.19 1.69 -10.65
CA GLU A 245 -18.80 2.93 -11.12
C GLU A 245 -17.78 3.89 -11.76
N ILE A 246 -16.57 4.00 -11.18
CA ILE A 246 -15.50 4.83 -11.74
C ILE A 246 -14.71 4.12 -12.86
N GLY A 247 -15.03 2.86 -13.16
CA GLY A 247 -14.35 2.04 -14.17
C GLY A 247 -12.91 1.70 -13.80
N TYR A 248 -12.66 1.39 -12.53
CA TYR A 248 -11.35 0.99 -12.02
C TYR A 248 -10.95 -0.41 -12.52
N ASP A 249 -9.71 -0.57 -12.96
CA ASP A 249 -9.14 -1.84 -13.43
C ASP A 249 -7.72 -2.11 -12.88
N GLY A 250 -7.36 -1.39 -11.82
CA GLY A 250 -6.07 -1.48 -11.15
C GLY A 250 -5.93 -2.69 -10.22
N VAL A 251 -5.14 -2.51 -9.16
CA VAL A 251 -4.81 -3.56 -8.18
C VAL A 251 -5.59 -3.37 -6.89
N LEU A 252 -6.22 -4.44 -6.42
CA LEU A 252 -6.79 -4.58 -5.08
C LEU A 252 -5.80 -5.41 -4.25
N CYS A 253 -4.95 -4.76 -3.48
CA CYS A 253 -3.98 -5.42 -2.63
C CYS A 253 -4.54 -5.59 -1.23
N VAL A 254 -4.65 -6.82 -0.77
CA VAL A 254 -4.93 -7.07 0.64
C VAL A 254 -3.71 -6.70 1.45
N GLU A 255 -3.87 -5.79 2.37
CA GLU A 255 -2.79 -5.38 3.27
C GLU A 255 -3.13 -5.69 4.73
N LEU A 256 -2.12 -6.13 5.46
CA LEU A 256 -2.19 -6.37 6.90
C LEU A 256 -0.82 -6.04 7.51
N ASP A 257 -0.79 -5.20 8.53
CA ASP A 257 0.48 -4.80 9.16
C ASP A 257 1.08 -5.93 9.98
N ARG A 258 0.23 -6.69 10.65
CA ARG A 258 0.63 -7.86 11.46
C ARG A 258 -0.46 -8.93 11.41
N PRO A 259 -0.10 -10.19 11.23
CA PRO A 259 -1.06 -11.28 11.28
C PRO A 259 -1.57 -11.46 12.72
N VAL A 260 -2.88 -11.69 12.87
CA VAL A 260 -3.47 -11.98 14.18
C VAL A 260 -3.23 -13.45 14.58
N ILE A 261 -3.22 -14.35 13.59
CA ILE A 261 -3.01 -15.80 13.79
C ILE A 261 -1.68 -16.20 13.15
N SER A 262 -1.64 -16.22 11.83
CA SER A 262 -0.43 -16.44 11.03
C SER A 262 -0.58 -15.73 9.67
N ASN A 263 0.53 -15.52 8.97
CA ASN A 263 0.54 -14.92 7.64
C ASN A 263 -0.37 -15.72 6.68
N TYR A 264 -0.16 -17.03 6.62
CA TYR A 264 -0.92 -17.92 5.74
C TYR A 264 -2.41 -17.90 6.04
N VAL A 265 -2.81 -18.05 7.31
CA VAL A 265 -4.24 -18.07 7.71
C VAL A 265 -4.91 -16.73 7.43
N SER A 266 -4.24 -15.61 7.70
CA SER A 266 -4.78 -14.28 7.41
C SER A 266 -4.98 -14.06 5.91
N ALA A 267 -4.03 -14.51 5.09
CA ALA A 267 -4.11 -14.45 3.63
C ALA A 267 -5.21 -15.37 3.08
N GLU A 268 -5.37 -16.58 3.64
CA GLU A 268 -6.41 -17.52 3.27
C GLU A 268 -7.82 -16.99 3.57
N ILE A 269 -8.04 -16.43 4.76
CA ILE A 269 -9.32 -15.81 5.14
C ILE A 269 -9.66 -14.71 4.15
N SER A 270 -8.72 -13.80 3.90
CA SER A 270 -8.91 -12.67 2.98
C SER A 270 -9.19 -13.15 1.55
N ARG A 271 -8.49 -14.18 1.07
CA ARG A 271 -8.71 -14.73 -0.28
C ARG A 271 -10.09 -15.37 -0.43
N LYS A 272 -10.52 -16.11 0.58
CA LYS A 272 -11.87 -16.70 0.61
C LYS A 272 -12.94 -15.61 0.61
N TYR A 273 -12.75 -14.56 1.40
CA TYR A 273 -13.66 -13.42 1.43
C TYR A 273 -13.77 -12.75 0.05
N ILE A 274 -12.64 -12.42 -0.57
CA ILE A 274 -12.60 -11.82 -1.92
C ILE A 274 -13.37 -12.67 -2.92
N LYS A 275 -13.12 -13.99 -2.93
CA LYS A 275 -13.78 -14.91 -3.85
C LYS A 275 -15.28 -15.01 -3.60
N LEU A 276 -15.71 -15.11 -2.34
CA LEU A 276 -17.10 -15.38 -2.00
C LEU A 276 -17.97 -14.11 -1.95
N ALA A 277 -17.43 -13.03 -1.43
CA ALA A 277 -18.16 -11.79 -1.22
C ALA A 277 -17.99 -10.78 -2.38
N LEU A 278 -16.84 -10.80 -3.07
CA LEU A 278 -16.56 -9.85 -4.15
C LEU A 278 -16.59 -10.49 -5.54
N GLY A 279 -16.56 -11.82 -5.65
CA GLY A 279 -16.57 -12.53 -6.94
C GLY A 279 -15.27 -12.35 -7.76
N LEU A 280 -14.12 -12.18 -7.09
CA LEU A 280 -12.81 -11.92 -7.71
C LEU A 280 -11.80 -13.03 -7.44
#